data_7c2f5ee93d9f9a593939ec6932ea2ec7
#
_entry.id   7c2f5ee93d9f9a593939ec6932ea2ec7
#
_cell.length_a   1.000
_cell.length_b   1.000
_cell.length_c   1.000
_cell.angle_alpha   90.00
_cell.angle_beta   90.00
_cell.angle_gamma   90.00
#
_symmetry.space_group_name_H-M   'P 1'
#
loop_
_entity.id
_entity.type
_entity.pdbx_description
1 polymer ?
#
loop_
_entity_poly.entity_id
_entity_poly.type
_entity_poly.pdbx_seq_one_letter_code
_entity_poly.pdbx_strand_id
1 'polypeptide(L)'
;LDMGKPIGDSLAVDIPGAARSIRWCAEAIDKIYDEVAPTAHDELGLVTREPVGVVAAIVPWNFPLLMASWKLGPALATGNSVVLKPSEKSPLTAIRVAALAIEAGIPAGVLNVLPGYGHTVGKALALHMDVDTLVFTGSTRVAKQLMIYAGESNMKRVWLEAGGKSPNVVFADAPKHAPRRAALAVPLQPVEAGNVVRVQEVLDYEVTVGVEE
;
A
#
# COMPACT_ATOMS: atom_id res chain seq x y z
N LEU A 1 -14.42 15.19 4.86
CA LEU A 1 -15.81 14.74 4.67
C LEU A 1 -15.88 13.29 4.16
N ASP A 2 -15.05 12.92 3.18
CA ASP A 2 -15.10 11.62 2.48
C ASP A 2 -15.06 10.40 3.42
N MET A 3 -14.27 10.45 4.48
CA MET A 3 -14.09 9.34 5.43
C MET A 3 -14.20 9.75 6.91
N GLY A 4 -14.57 10.98 7.21
CA GLY A 4 -14.71 11.50 8.58
C GLY A 4 -13.41 11.79 9.33
N LYS A 5 -12.26 11.84 8.66
CA LYS A 5 -10.99 12.22 9.28
C LYS A 5 -10.98 13.69 9.68
N PRO A 6 -10.37 14.06 10.83
CA PRO A 6 -10.20 15.46 11.22
C PRO A 6 -9.47 16.26 10.13
N ILE A 7 -9.97 17.45 9.84
CA ILE A 7 -9.40 18.30 8.78
C ILE A 7 -7.94 18.69 9.06
N GLY A 8 -7.58 18.84 10.34
CA GLY A 8 -6.19 19.10 10.77
C GLY A 8 -5.24 18.01 10.33
N ASP A 9 -5.60 16.74 10.51
CA ASP A 9 -4.79 15.60 10.12
C ASP A 9 -4.68 15.51 8.59
N SER A 10 -5.79 15.75 7.87
CA SER A 10 -5.79 15.75 6.41
C SER A 10 -4.87 16.84 5.84
N LEU A 11 -4.87 18.03 6.42
CA LEU A 11 -4.04 19.16 5.97
C LEU A 11 -2.57 19.01 6.38
N ALA A 12 -2.30 18.48 7.59
CA ALA A 12 -0.94 18.38 8.11
C ALA A 12 -0.19 17.13 7.62
N VAL A 13 -0.91 16.03 7.35
CA VAL A 13 -0.31 14.72 7.07
C VAL A 13 -0.68 14.21 5.68
N ASP A 14 -1.99 14.02 5.40
CA ASP A 14 -2.43 13.24 4.23
C ASP A 14 -2.11 13.94 2.91
N ILE A 15 -2.50 15.22 2.76
CA ILE A 15 -2.30 15.97 1.53
C ILE A 15 -0.83 16.25 1.26
N PRO A 16 -0.06 16.78 2.23
CA PRO A 16 1.37 16.99 2.04
C PRO A 16 2.14 15.68 1.80
N GLY A 17 1.75 14.60 2.49
CA GLY A 17 2.35 13.28 2.32
C GLY A 17 2.11 12.71 0.93
N ALA A 18 0.89 12.81 0.42
CA ALA A 18 0.55 12.37 -0.93
C ALA A 18 1.29 13.16 -2.01
N ALA A 19 1.30 14.49 -1.89
CA ALA A 19 2.01 15.37 -2.83
C ALA A 19 3.53 15.07 -2.84
N ARG A 20 4.12 14.88 -1.66
CA ARG A 20 5.55 14.52 -1.51
C ARG A 20 5.87 13.17 -2.13
N SER A 21 5.01 12.16 -1.94
CA SER A 21 5.18 10.83 -2.51
C SER A 21 5.19 10.86 -4.04
N ILE A 22 4.23 11.54 -4.65
CA ILE A 22 4.15 11.68 -6.12
C ILE A 22 5.36 12.46 -6.64
N ARG A 23 5.72 13.58 -6.01
CA ARG A 23 6.89 14.37 -6.39
C ARG A 23 8.17 13.57 -6.32
N TRP A 24 8.38 12.81 -5.24
CA TRP A 24 9.56 11.98 -5.06
C TRP A 24 9.70 10.96 -6.19
N CYS A 25 8.61 10.30 -6.58
CA CYS A 25 8.61 9.36 -7.71
C CYS A 25 8.93 10.07 -9.04
N ALA A 26 8.38 11.25 -9.28
CA ALA A 26 8.67 12.05 -10.47
C ALA A 26 10.15 12.47 -10.53
N GLU A 27 10.73 12.88 -9.40
CA GLU A 27 12.13 13.24 -9.29
C GLU A 27 13.09 12.04 -9.39
N ALA A 28 12.59 10.81 -9.24
CA ALA A 28 13.39 9.59 -9.34
C ALA A 28 13.53 9.07 -10.79
N ILE A 29 12.73 9.53 -11.73
CA ILE A 29 12.64 8.98 -13.10
C ILE A 29 14.01 9.02 -13.79
N ASP A 30 14.75 10.11 -13.68
CA ASP A 30 16.05 10.31 -14.30
C ASP A 30 17.23 9.76 -13.47
N LYS A 31 16.95 9.04 -12.38
CA LYS A 31 17.96 8.48 -11.47
C LYS A 31 17.97 6.95 -11.44
N ILE A 32 17.09 6.32 -12.22
CA ILE A 32 17.03 4.87 -12.37
C ILE A 32 17.61 4.53 -13.74
N TYR A 33 18.84 4.00 -13.75
CA TYR A 33 19.54 3.66 -14.97
C TYR A 33 19.33 2.21 -15.36
N ASP A 34 19.41 1.95 -16.65
CA ASP A 34 19.60 0.63 -17.21
C ASP A 34 21.03 0.14 -16.96
N GLU A 35 21.28 -1.14 -17.16
CA GLU A 35 22.56 -1.77 -16.83
C GLU A 35 23.20 -2.41 -18.05
N VAL A 36 24.52 -2.42 -18.09
CA VAL A 36 25.30 -3.19 -19.05
C VAL A 36 25.71 -4.50 -18.39
N ALA A 37 25.29 -5.62 -18.97
CA ALA A 37 25.63 -6.94 -18.46
C ALA A 37 27.09 -7.31 -18.79
N PRO A 38 27.79 -8.05 -17.94
CA PRO A 38 29.12 -8.59 -18.27
C PRO A 38 28.96 -9.67 -19.36
N THR A 39 29.61 -9.42 -20.51
CA THR A 39 29.58 -10.31 -21.68
C THR A 39 30.98 -10.55 -22.21
N ALA A 40 31.17 -11.35 -23.27
CA ALA A 40 32.41 -11.49 -23.97
C ALA A 40 32.83 -10.16 -24.66
N HIS A 41 34.08 -10.02 -25.02
CA HIS A 41 34.65 -8.76 -25.52
C HIS A 41 34.00 -8.25 -26.81
N ASP A 42 33.44 -9.15 -27.60
CA ASP A 42 32.77 -8.90 -28.88
C ASP A 42 31.24 -8.86 -28.78
N GLU A 43 30.69 -8.90 -27.56
CA GLU A 43 29.26 -8.86 -27.27
C GLU A 43 28.90 -7.66 -26.38
N LEU A 44 27.69 -7.13 -26.57
CA LEU A 44 27.09 -6.11 -25.71
C LEU A 44 25.75 -6.58 -25.19
N GLY A 45 25.65 -6.85 -23.89
CA GLY A 45 24.41 -7.17 -23.19
C GLY A 45 23.84 -5.94 -22.48
N LEU A 46 22.59 -5.60 -22.75
CA LEU A 46 21.88 -4.51 -22.07
C LEU A 46 20.72 -5.09 -21.23
N VAL A 47 20.59 -4.60 -20.00
CA VAL A 47 19.44 -4.86 -19.14
C VAL A 47 18.60 -3.60 -19.09
N THR A 48 17.50 -3.59 -19.84
CA THR A 48 16.58 -2.44 -19.92
C THR A 48 15.39 -2.62 -18.99
N ARG A 49 14.91 -1.50 -18.43
CA ARG A 49 13.70 -1.45 -17.59
C ARG A 49 12.54 -0.99 -18.43
N GLU A 50 11.48 -1.78 -18.46
CA GLU A 50 10.28 -1.49 -19.24
C GLU A 50 9.04 -1.43 -18.35
N PRO A 51 8.01 -0.66 -18.73
CA PRO A 51 6.70 -0.69 -18.06
C PRO A 51 6.15 -2.12 -18.01
N VAL A 52 5.53 -2.49 -16.88
CA VAL A 52 4.87 -3.80 -16.79
C VAL A 52 3.53 -3.84 -17.54
N GLY A 53 2.94 -2.68 -17.87
CA GLY A 53 1.69 -2.55 -18.60
C GLY A 53 0.55 -1.96 -17.79
N VAL A 54 -0.54 -2.68 -17.58
CA VAL A 54 -1.72 -2.25 -16.87
C VAL A 54 -1.67 -2.65 -15.39
N VAL A 55 -1.67 -1.66 -14.51
CA VAL A 55 -1.64 -1.84 -13.05
C VAL A 55 -3.03 -1.67 -12.47
N ALA A 56 -3.61 -2.70 -11.86
CA ALA A 56 -4.78 -2.56 -11.01
C ALA A 56 -4.35 -2.18 -9.59
N ALA A 57 -4.72 -1.00 -9.12
CA ALA A 57 -4.42 -0.50 -7.78
C ALA A 57 -5.67 -0.49 -6.90
N ILE A 58 -5.68 -1.23 -5.80
CA ILE A 58 -6.80 -1.30 -4.86
C ILE A 58 -6.36 -0.76 -3.52
N VAL A 59 -7.04 0.27 -3.02
CA VAL A 59 -6.65 1.00 -1.80
C VAL A 59 -7.75 1.04 -0.73
N PRO A 60 -7.36 1.10 0.57
CA PRO A 60 -8.31 1.13 1.67
C PRO A 60 -8.92 2.52 1.90
N TRP A 61 -9.79 2.61 2.92
CA TRP A 61 -10.57 3.81 3.23
C TRP A 61 -9.88 4.77 4.22
N ASN A 62 -8.96 4.28 5.04
CA ASN A 62 -8.44 5.03 6.21
C ASN A 62 -7.42 6.15 5.85
N PHE A 63 -6.68 5.99 4.75
CA PHE A 63 -5.78 6.99 4.17
C PHE A 63 -5.97 7.06 2.65
N PRO A 64 -7.15 7.45 2.16
CA PRO A 64 -7.53 7.24 0.76
C PRO A 64 -6.54 7.86 -0.23
N LEU A 65 -6.23 9.15 -0.06
CA LEU A 65 -5.32 9.86 -0.96
C LEU A 65 -3.87 9.39 -0.80
N LEU A 66 -3.42 9.21 0.43
CA LEU A 66 -2.02 8.83 0.71
C LEU A 66 -1.73 7.42 0.18
N MET A 67 -2.63 6.46 0.43
CA MET A 67 -2.46 5.09 -0.09
C MET A 67 -2.56 5.04 -1.62
N ALA A 68 -3.41 5.87 -2.22
CA ALA A 68 -3.45 6.01 -3.67
C ALA A 68 -2.13 6.56 -4.21
N SER A 69 -1.58 7.61 -3.62
CA SER A 69 -0.32 8.22 -4.07
C SER A 69 0.87 7.25 -4.04
N TRP A 70 0.92 6.34 -3.06
CA TRP A 70 1.96 5.30 -2.98
C TRP A 70 1.88 4.24 -4.07
N LYS A 71 0.74 4.11 -4.73
CA LYS A 71 0.55 3.23 -5.89
C LYS A 71 0.71 4.00 -7.20
N LEU A 72 0.11 5.19 -7.26
CA LEU A 72 0.13 6.03 -8.48
C LEU A 72 1.53 6.56 -8.78
N GLY A 73 2.26 7.04 -7.78
CA GLY A 73 3.58 7.62 -7.96
C GLY A 73 4.53 6.70 -8.74
N PRO A 74 4.89 5.53 -8.20
CA PRO A 74 5.79 4.61 -8.88
C PRO A 74 5.21 4.06 -10.19
N ALA A 75 3.92 3.72 -10.25
CA ALA A 75 3.33 3.15 -11.45
C ALA A 75 3.36 4.13 -12.64
N LEU A 76 2.98 5.38 -12.43
CA LEU A 76 2.99 6.41 -13.48
C LEU A 76 4.41 6.83 -13.84
N ALA A 77 5.31 6.96 -12.86
CA ALA A 77 6.70 7.33 -13.09
C ALA A 77 7.45 6.30 -13.95
N THR A 78 7.06 5.04 -13.90
CA THR A 78 7.64 3.95 -14.71
C THR A 78 6.84 3.66 -15.99
N GLY A 79 5.96 4.57 -16.43
CA GLY A 79 5.30 4.51 -17.73
C GLY A 79 4.11 3.54 -17.82
N ASN A 80 3.55 3.09 -16.70
CA ASN A 80 2.41 2.19 -16.69
C ASN A 80 1.08 2.93 -16.79
N SER A 81 0.04 2.24 -17.27
CA SER A 81 -1.35 2.65 -17.12
C SER A 81 -1.93 2.10 -15.81
N VAL A 82 -2.77 2.88 -15.14
CA VAL A 82 -3.32 2.53 -13.83
C VAL A 82 -4.84 2.55 -13.84
N VAL A 83 -5.43 1.48 -13.32
CA VAL A 83 -6.83 1.41 -12.94
C VAL A 83 -6.92 1.39 -11.42
N LEU A 84 -7.25 2.55 -10.84
CA LEU A 84 -7.35 2.73 -9.39
C LEU A 84 -8.76 2.42 -8.89
N LYS A 85 -8.89 1.45 -8.01
CA LYS A 85 -10.12 1.18 -7.27
C LYS A 85 -9.98 1.70 -5.84
N PRO A 86 -10.54 2.86 -5.50
CA PRO A 86 -10.64 3.32 -4.11
C PRO A 86 -11.64 2.47 -3.33
N SER A 87 -11.59 2.56 -1.99
CA SER A 87 -12.68 2.04 -1.18
C SER A 87 -14.00 2.75 -1.52
N GLU A 88 -15.09 2.02 -1.52
CA GLU A 88 -16.45 2.58 -1.66
C GLU A 88 -16.81 3.56 -0.55
N LYS A 89 -16.09 3.51 0.58
CA LYS A 89 -16.29 4.39 1.75
C LYS A 89 -15.60 5.75 1.61
N SER A 90 -14.64 5.89 0.68
CA SER A 90 -13.83 7.11 0.54
C SER A 90 -13.30 7.30 -0.89
N PRO A 91 -14.17 7.40 -1.91
CA PRO A 91 -13.75 7.46 -3.31
C PRO A 91 -13.41 8.86 -3.82
N LEU A 92 -13.88 9.93 -3.15
CA LEU A 92 -13.93 11.27 -3.73
C LEU A 92 -12.54 11.86 -4.00
N THR A 93 -11.58 11.63 -3.11
CA THR A 93 -10.21 12.12 -3.30
C THR A 93 -9.52 11.44 -4.48
N ALA A 94 -9.76 10.15 -4.72
CA ALA A 94 -9.24 9.43 -5.88
C ALA A 94 -9.81 9.98 -7.19
N ILE A 95 -11.13 10.21 -7.23
CA ILE A 95 -11.81 10.82 -8.39
C ILE A 95 -11.23 12.22 -8.67
N ARG A 96 -11.03 13.05 -7.63
CA ARG A 96 -10.46 14.39 -7.82
C ARG A 96 -9.02 14.32 -8.33
N VAL A 97 -8.22 13.39 -7.86
CA VAL A 97 -6.83 13.20 -8.35
C VAL A 97 -6.80 12.81 -9.82
N ALA A 98 -7.71 11.94 -10.28
CA ALA A 98 -7.80 11.62 -11.70
C ALA A 98 -8.11 12.84 -12.57
N ALA A 99 -9.02 13.71 -12.12
CA ALA A 99 -9.30 14.97 -12.81
C ALA A 99 -8.07 15.89 -12.84
N LEU A 100 -7.38 16.05 -11.71
CA LEU A 100 -6.15 16.84 -11.62
C LEU A 100 -5.02 16.26 -12.49
N ALA A 101 -4.95 14.95 -12.66
CA ALA A 101 -3.97 14.30 -13.52
C ALA A 101 -4.17 14.71 -14.99
N ILE A 102 -5.41 14.75 -15.46
CA ILE A 102 -5.74 15.25 -16.80
C ILE A 102 -5.38 16.74 -16.94
N GLU A 103 -5.75 17.56 -15.94
CA GLU A 103 -5.40 19.00 -15.91
C GLU A 103 -3.86 19.21 -15.94
N ALA A 104 -3.10 18.30 -15.34
CA ALA A 104 -1.63 18.32 -15.32
C ALA A 104 -0.99 17.77 -16.60
N GLY A 105 -1.77 17.28 -17.57
CA GLY A 105 -1.26 16.79 -18.86
C GLY A 105 -1.01 15.27 -18.92
N ILE A 106 -1.41 14.49 -17.94
CA ILE A 106 -1.38 13.02 -18.06
C ILE A 106 -2.38 12.62 -19.16
N PRO A 107 -1.95 11.83 -20.17
CA PRO A 107 -2.83 11.44 -21.27
C PRO A 107 -4.08 10.70 -20.80
N ALA A 108 -5.20 10.96 -21.47
CA ALA A 108 -6.45 10.27 -21.18
C ALA A 108 -6.26 8.73 -21.31
N GLY A 109 -6.83 7.99 -20.36
CA GLY A 109 -6.72 6.54 -20.31
C GLY A 109 -5.49 6.01 -19.54
N VAL A 110 -4.50 6.83 -19.23
CA VAL A 110 -3.34 6.41 -18.42
C VAL A 110 -3.72 6.24 -16.94
N LEU A 111 -4.53 7.13 -16.39
CA LEU A 111 -5.08 6.97 -15.05
C LEU A 111 -6.61 6.93 -15.09
N ASN A 112 -7.17 5.80 -14.68
CA ASN A 112 -8.60 5.57 -14.60
C ASN A 112 -9.01 5.26 -13.16
N VAL A 113 -10.11 5.84 -12.69
CA VAL A 113 -10.64 5.56 -11.34
C VAL A 113 -11.98 4.84 -11.47
N LEU A 114 -12.06 3.65 -10.88
CA LEU A 114 -13.25 2.81 -10.87
C LEU A 114 -13.79 2.66 -9.45
N PRO A 115 -14.69 3.53 -8.99
CA PRO A 115 -15.39 3.33 -7.72
C PRO A 115 -16.30 2.10 -7.78
N GLY A 116 -16.43 1.42 -6.64
CA GLY A 116 -17.33 0.26 -6.54
C GLY A 116 -16.91 -0.69 -5.44
N TYR A 117 -17.74 -1.70 -5.21
CA TYR A 117 -17.52 -2.68 -4.16
C TYR A 117 -16.37 -3.63 -4.46
N GLY A 118 -15.69 -4.09 -3.39
CA GLY A 118 -14.56 -5.02 -3.51
C GLY A 118 -14.94 -6.34 -4.19
N HIS A 119 -16.13 -6.89 -3.85
CA HIS A 119 -16.63 -8.16 -4.40
C HIS A 119 -17.12 -8.07 -5.86
N THR A 120 -17.29 -6.88 -6.40
CA THR A 120 -17.64 -6.66 -7.82
C THR A 120 -16.42 -6.12 -8.57
N VAL A 121 -16.12 -4.83 -8.44
CA VAL A 121 -15.03 -4.18 -9.19
C VAL A 121 -13.66 -4.74 -8.79
N GLY A 122 -13.40 -4.96 -7.49
CA GLY A 122 -12.14 -5.54 -7.03
C GLY A 122 -11.90 -6.95 -7.57
N LYS A 123 -12.96 -7.80 -7.53
CA LYS A 123 -12.92 -9.14 -8.12
C LYS A 123 -12.71 -9.10 -9.64
N ALA A 124 -13.45 -8.24 -10.34
CA ALA A 124 -13.33 -8.11 -11.79
C ALA A 124 -11.91 -7.71 -12.22
N LEU A 125 -11.30 -6.73 -11.54
CA LEU A 125 -9.93 -6.32 -11.81
C LEU A 125 -8.92 -7.45 -11.55
N ALA A 126 -9.09 -8.19 -10.44
CA ALA A 126 -8.18 -9.27 -10.09
C ALA A 126 -8.26 -10.46 -11.08
N LEU A 127 -9.45 -10.73 -11.63
CA LEU A 127 -9.66 -11.78 -12.64
C LEU A 127 -9.38 -11.35 -14.07
N HIS A 128 -9.21 -10.03 -14.35
CA HIS A 128 -9.10 -9.53 -15.71
C HIS A 128 -7.79 -9.99 -16.38
N MET A 129 -7.88 -10.58 -17.55
CA MET A 129 -6.74 -11.13 -18.26
C MET A 129 -5.75 -10.08 -18.77
N ASP A 130 -6.23 -8.85 -19.07
CA ASP A 130 -5.40 -7.73 -19.55
C ASP A 130 -4.89 -6.81 -18.43
N VAL A 131 -4.99 -7.25 -17.18
CA VAL A 131 -4.29 -6.61 -16.04
C VAL A 131 -2.99 -7.36 -15.82
N ASP A 132 -1.86 -6.67 -15.95
CA ASP A 132 -0.53 -7.28 -15.88
C ASP A 132 -0.02 -7.42 -14.44
N THR A 133 -0.43 -6.51 -13.55
CA THR A 133 -0.08 -6.58 -12.13
C THR A 133 -1.16 -5.98 -11.25
N LEU A 134 -1.27 -6.48 -10.02
CA LEU A 134 -2.19 -5.97 -9.02
C LEU A 134 -1.43 -5.49 -7.79
N VAL A 135 -1.71 -4.28 -7.35
CA VAL A 135 -1.15 -3.70 -6.13
C VAL A 135 -2.28 -3.40 -5.14
N PHE A 136 -2.15 -3.87 -3.92
CA PHE A 136 -3.22 -3.83 -2.92
C PHE A 136 -2.70 -3.33 -1.57
N THR A 137 -3.51 -2.55 -0.88
CA THR A 137 -3.38 -2.30 0.55
C THR A 137 -4.72 -2.52 1.23
N GLY A 138 -4.74 -3.34 2.29
CA GLY A 138 -5.97 -3.65 3.03
C GLY A 138 -5.85 -4.86 3.96
N SER A 139 -6.95 -5.57 4.19
CA SER A 139 -6.96 -6.71 5.11
C SER A 139 -6.29 -7.95 4.53
N THR A 140 -5.65 -8.75 5.39
CA THR A 140 -5.03 -10.03 5.02
C THR A 140 -6.02 -10.99 4.36
N ARG A 141 -7.28 -10.99 4.81
CA ARG A 141 -8.33 -11.82 4.21
C ARG A 141 -8.56 -11.48 2.74
N VAL A 142 -8.65 -10.18 2.41
CA VAL A 142 -8.82 -9.73 1.02
C VAL A 142 -7.54 -9.98 0.21
N ALA A 143 -6.36 -9.76 0.80
CA ALA A 143 -5.08 -10.06 0.16
C ALA A 143 -5.00 -11.51 -0.31
N LYS A 144 -5.33 -12.48 0.56
CA LYS A 144 -5.39 -13.91 0.20
C LYS A 144 -6.38 -14.17 -0.94
N GLN A 145 -7.55 -13.52 -0.93
CA GLN A 145 -8.55 -13.68 -1.98
C GLN A 145 -8.05 -13.15 -3.34
N LEU A 146 -7.33 -12.02 -3.33
CA LEU A 146 -6.75 -11.46 -4.56
C LEU A 146 -5.66 -12.36 -5.15
N MET A 147 -4.87 -13.04 -4.32
CA MET A 147 -3.91 -14.06 -4.78
C MET A 147 -4.63 -15.25 -5.46
N ILE A 148 -5.75 -15.70 -4.90
CA ILE A 148 -6.57 -16.76 -5.52
C ILE A 148 -7.07 -16.31 -6.90
N TYR A 149 -7.65 -15.13 -6.99
CA TYR A 149 -8.14 -14.58 -8.27
C TYR A 149 -7.02 -14.38 -9.31
N ALA A 150 -5.83 -13.98 -8.88
CA ALA A 150 -4.68 -13.89 -9.77
C ALA A 150 -4.29 -15.27 -10.33
N GLY A 151 -4.30 -16.31 -9.49
CA GLY A 151 -4.06 -17.69 -9.90
C GLY A 151 -5.14 -18.26 -10.81
N GLU A 152 -6.39 -17.86 -10.63
CA GLU A 152 -7.54 -18.24 -11.47
C GLU A 152 -7.57 -17.51 -12.82
N SER A 153 -6.71 -16.51 -13.02
CA SER A 153 -6.66 -15.72 -14.26
C SER A 153 -5.33 -15.92 -15.01
N ASN A 154 -4.59 -14.87 -15.26
CA ASN A 154 -3.33 -14.89 -16.03
C ASN A 154 -2.08 -15.04 -15.14
N MET A 155 -2.21 -15.42 -13.89
CA MET A 155 -1.11 -15.52 -12.90
C MET A 155 -0.34 -14.20 -12.72
N LYS A 156 -1.04 -13.06 -12.84
CA LYS A 156 -0.45 -11.73 -12.65
C LYS A 156 0.25 -11.60 -11.31
N ARG A 157 1.29 -10.81 -11.25
CA ARG A 157 1.96 -10.48 -10.00
C ARG A 157 1.03 -9.72 -9.06
N VAL A 158 1.05 -10.07 -7.78
CA VAL A 158 0.25 -9.41 -6.74
C VAL A 158 1.18 -8.87 -5.66
N TRP A 159 1.17 -7.55 -5.48
CA TRP A 159 1.94 -6.84 -4.46
C TRP A 159 1.01 -6.43 -3.33
N LEU A 160 1.26 -6.93 -2.14
CA LEU A 160 0.34 -6.86 -1.02
C LEU A 160 0.97 -6.10 0.15
N GLU A 161 0.29 -5.05 0.56
CA GLU A 161 0.48 -4.41 1.86
C GLU A 161 -0.75 -4.76 2.71
N ALA A 162 -0.60 -5.71 3.61
CA ALA A 162 -1.70 -6.32 4.32
C ALA A 162 -1.49 -6.31 5.84
N GLY A 163 -2.45 -6.84 6.58
CA GLY A 163 -2.49 -6.79 8.04
C GLY A 163 -1.18 -7.09 8.74
N GLY A 164 -1.05 -6.51 9.88
CA GLY A 164 0.10 -6.54 10.75
C GLY A 164 0.17 -5.26 11.56
N LYS A 165 0.76 -5.33 12.73
CA LYS A 165 1.03 -4.18 13.58
C LYS A 165 2.46 -4.30 14.08
N SER A 166 3.13 -3.16 14.17
CA SER A 166 4.45 -3.13 14.76
C SER A 166 4.39 -3.67 16.19
N PRO A 167 5.35 -4.50 16.60
CA PRO A 167 5.39 -5.00 17.98
C PRO A 167 5.54 -3.81 18.95
N ASN A 168 4.74 -3.83 20.00
CA ASN A 168 4.88 -2.92 21.11
C ASN A 168 5.56 -3.66 22.26
N VAL A 169 6.87 -3.40 22.43
CA VAL A 169 7.70 -4.13 23.38
C VAL A 169 7.93 -3.25 24.61
N VAL A 170 7.48 -3.72 25.76
CA VAL A 170 7.66 -3.03 27.05
C VAL A 170 8.47 -3.91 27.98
N PHE A 171 9.67 -3.48 28.32
CA PHE A 171 10.55 -4.17 29.26
C PHE A 171 10.10 -3.98 30.71
N ALA A 172 10.49 -4.91 31.60
CA ALA A 172 10.09 -4.91 33.00
C ALA A 172 10.54 -3.66 33.79
N ASP A 173 11.62 -3.02 33.36
CA ASP A 173 12.19 -1.80 33.92
C ASP A 173 11.62 -0.49 33.36
N ALA A 174 10.67 -0.58 32.43
CA ALA A 174 10.04 0.58 31.86
C ALA A 174 9.30 1.42 32.93
N PRO A 175 9.32 2.76 32.86
CA PRO A 175 8.60 3.60 33.81
C PRO A 175 7.12 3.22 33.91
N LYS A 176 6.56 3.16 35.10
CA LYS A 176 5.16 2.72 35.37
C LYS A 176 4.07 3.42 34.53
N HIS A 177 4.35 4.58 33.96
CA HIS A 177 3.45 5.32 33.06
C HIS A 177 3.75 5.08 31.57
N ALA A 178 4.86 4.43 31.21
CA ALA A 178 5.17 4.09 29.82
C ALA A 178 4.10 3.18 29.18
N PRO A 179 3.59 2.13 29.88
CA PRO A 179 2.50 1.33 29.36
C PRO A 179 1.22 2.12 29.03
N ARG A 180 0.90 3.16 29.79
CA ARG A 180 -0.29 4.00 29.54
C ARG A 180 -0.19 4.83 28.25
N ARG A 181 1.01 5.25 27.86
CA ARG A 181 1.26 5.97 26.59
C ARG A 181 1.36 5.03 25.39
N ALA A 182 1.89 3.82 25.61
CA ALA A 182 1.97 2.79 24.60
C ALA A 182 0.62 2.07 24.42
N ALA A 183 -0.19 1.95 25.46
CA ALA A 183 -1.42 1.18 25.53
C ALA A 183 -2.69 2.03 25.39
N LEU A 184 -2.73 3.03 24.53
CA LEU A 184 -4.01 3.71 24.24
C LEU A 184 -5.06 2.77 23.61
N ALA A 185 -4.82 1.47 23.58
CA ALA A 185 -5.72 0.53 22.95
C ALA A 185 -5.94 -0.82 23.65
N VAL A 186 -5.13 -1.28 24.64
CA VAL A 186 -5.35 -2.64 25.19
C VAL A 186 -4.90 -2.80 26.65
N PRO A 187 -5.67 -3.50 27.52
CA PRO A 187 -5.29 -3.77 28.90
C PRO A 187 -4.09 -4.72 28.99
N LEU A 188 -2.99 -4.26 29.58
CA LEU A 188 -1.85 -5.10 29.91
C LEU A 188 -2.20 -5.98 31.11
N GLN A 189 -2.14 -7.30 30.96
CA GLN A 189 -2.13 -8.19 32.11
C GLN A 189 -0.69 -8.34 32.64
N PRO A 190 -0.49 -8.37 33.96
CA PRO A 190 0.83 -8.58 34.52
C PRO A 190 1.33 -9.99 34.20
N VAL A 191 2.56 -10.09 33.72
CA VAL A 191 3.26 -11.34 33.54
C VAL A 191 4.22 -11.49 34.71
N GLU A 192 4.14 -12.63 35.41
CA GLU A 192 5.00 -12.93 36.55
C GLU A 192 6.47 -13.13 36.13
N ALA A 193 7.33 -12.69 37.03
CA ALA A 193 8.79 -12.68 37.05
C ALA A 193 9.55 -13.54 36.02
N GLY A 194 10.31 -12.85 35.21
CA GLY A 194 11.24 -13.38 34.22
C GLY A 194 11.23 -12.45 33.03
N ASN A 195 12.30 -12.15 32.39
CA ASN A 195 12.46 -11.19 31.30
C ASN A 195 11.38 -11.31 30.21
N VAL A 196 10.18 -10.81 30.46
CA VAL A 196 9.07 -10.99 29.54
C VAL A 196 8.75 -9.73 28.83
N VAL A 197 8.74 -9.87 27.55
CA VAL A 197 8.27 -8.92 26.58
C VAL A 197 6.86 -9.31 26.18
N ARG A 198 5.89 -8.42 26.37
CA ARG A 198 4.58 -8.60 25.77
C ARG A 198 4.57 -7.93 24.42
N VAL A 199 4.40 -8.73 23.37
CA VAL A 199 4.14 -8.25 22.02
C VAL A 199 2.64 -8.19 21.84
N GLN A 200 2.09 -7.01 21.55
CA GLN A 200 0.67 -6.87 21.27
C GLN A 200 0.44 -6.32 19.88
N GLU A 201 -0.24 -7.11 19.06
CA GLU A 201 -0.84 -6.63 17.82
C GLU A 201 -2.16 -5.92 18.12
N VAL A 202 -2.25 -4.67 17.76
CA VAL A 202 -3.49 -3.89 17.88
C VAL A 202 -4.32 -4.13 16.61
N LEU A 203 -5.33 -4.92 16.76
CA LEU A 203 -6.49 -5.31 15.93
C LEU A 203 -6.42 -6.75 15.37
N ASP A 204 -7.30 -7.56 15.90
CA ASP A 204 -7.81 -8.86 15.46
C ASP A 204 -7.09 -10.15 15.87
N TYR A 205 -5.85 -10.13 16.41
CA TYR A 205 -5.27 -11.34 16.98
C TYR A 205 -4.40 -11.03 18.20
N GLU A 206 -4.66 -11.69 19.32
CA GLU A 206 -3.72 -11.76 20.44
C GLU A 206 -2.64 -12.80 20.11
N VAL A 207 -1.40 -12.36 20.02
CA VAL A 207 -0.25 -13.29 20.01
C VAL A 207 0.45 -13.18 21.35
N THR A 208 0.37 -14.22 22.14
CA THR A 208 1.17 -14.36 23.35
C THR A 208 2.42 -15.15 22.98
N VAL A 209 3.59 -14.50 23.03
CA VAL A 209 4.87 -15.19 22.89
C VAL A 209 5.40 -15.44 24.31
N GLY A 210 5.36 -16.69 24.75
CA GLY A 210 6.09 -17.14 25.93
C GLY A 210 7.53 -17.48 25.51
N VAL A 211 8.49 -16.93 26.21
CA VAL A 211 9.88 -17.41 26.12
C VAL A 211 10.06 -18.36 27.29
N GLU A 212 10.13 -19.67 27.01
CA GLU A 212 10.60 -20.66 27.97
C GLU A 212 12.14 -20.55 28.06
N GLU A 213 12.66 -20.70 29.29
CA GLU A 213 14.10 -20.70 29.63
C GLU A 213 14.88 -21.81 28.94
#